data_d3a94e686d660423812ccb9fcfd8e749
#
_entry.id   d3a94e686d660423812ccb9fcfd8e749
#
_cell.length_a   1.000
_cell.length_b   1.000
_cell.length_c   1.000
_cell.angle_alpha   90.00
_cell.angle_beta   90.00
_cell.angle_gamma   90.00
#
_symmetry.space_group_name_H-M   'P 1'
#
loop_
_entity.id
_entity.type
_entity.pdbx_description
1 polymer ?
#
loop_
_entity_poly.entity_id
_entity_poly.type
_entity_poly.pdbx_seq_one_letter_code
_entity_poly.pdbx_strand_id
1 'polypeptide(L)'
;MDAAAGIAALSLAEAARAGEAAVGGKAMGLARLVALGLPVPAAVVLPVGWRGGDSDLAAAVEGIRPPFAVRSSAVGEDSSGRSAAGQFETVSGVRTTADLGPAVTRCLASAGSARAESYVGETAPMAVVIQHQVAAGRSGVAFSLDPVTGRGDEVLVEAVFGHGEGIVGGGVDPDRYRVTDAGAVRVRRAVKPIALEPSGRRRKLPAERQAARTLRDDEAVAVARLVREAEAGFGGPVDVEFCFEAARLWLLQCRPVTAMGAP
;
A
#
# COMPACT_ATOMS: atom_id res chain seq x y z
N MET A 1 -15.43 23.03 31.53
CA MET A 1 -14.98 21.67 31.18
C MET A 1 -14.18 21.82 29.90
N ASP A 2 -12.87 21.86 30.03
CA ASP A 2 -11.97 21.90 28.88
C ASP A 2 -12.23 20.63 28.05
N ALA A 3 -12.74 20.79 26.82
CA ALA A 3 -12.71 19.73 25.83
C ALA A 3 -11.23 19.44 25.59
N ALA A 4 -10.76 18.29 26.03
CA ALA A 4 -9.43 17.84 25.71
C ALA A 4 -9.25 17.97 24.19
N ALA A 5 -8.35 18.85 23.77
CA ALA A 5 -8.07 19.10 22.37
C ALA A 5 -7.77 17.75 21.71
N GLY A 6 -8.66 17.29 20.83
CA GLY A 6 -8.51 16.01 20.15
C GLY A 6 -7.21 16.01 19.36
N ILE A 7 -6.55 14.86 19.27
CA ILE A 7 -5.35 14.71 18.45
C ILE A 7 -5.75 15.00 17.00
N ALA A 8 -5.09 15.97 16.35
CA ALA A 8 -5.39 16.36 14.97
C ALA A 8 -4.96 15.29 13.96
N ALA A 9 -5.65 15.22 12.82
CA ALA A 9 -5.19 14.47 11.67
C ALA A 9 -3.91 15.09 11.11
N LEU A 10 -3.01 14.27 10.58
CA LEU A 10 -1.68 14.66 10.11
C LEU A 10 -1.57 14.51 8.60
N SER A 11 -0.98 15.48 7.93
CA SER A 11 -0.46 15.29 6.58
C SER A 11 0.67 14.23 6.57
N LEU A 12 1.01 13.66 5.42
CA LEU A 12 2.15 12.72 5.33
C LEU A 12 3.48 13.37 5.74
N ALA A 13 3.66 14.66 5.50
CA ALA A 13 4.86 15.39 5.94
C ALA A 13 4.92 15.55 7.47
N GLU A 14 3.79 15.76 8.13
CA GLU A 14 3.69 15.78 9.59
C GLU A 14 3.85 14.38 10.18
N ALA A 15 3.29 13.36 9.54
CA ALA A 15 3.44 11.96 9.91
C ALA A 15 4.92 11.52 9.94
N ALA A 16 5.73 11.98 8.98
CA ALA A 16 7.17 11.73 8.97
C ALA A 16 7.88 12.26 10.23
N ARG A 17 7.44 13.42 10.75
CA ARG A 17 7.99 14.03 11.96
C ARG A 17 7.46 13.40 13.24
N ALA A 18 6.22 12.94 13.22
CA ALA A 18 5.58 12.31 14.37
C ALA A 18 6.18 10.93 14.72
N GLY A 19 6.74 10.23 13.74
CA GLY A 19 7.38 8.96 13.93
C GLY A 19 6.42 7.76 13.95
N GLU A 20 6.96 6.56 13.74
CA GLU A 20 6.19 5.33 13.57
C GLU A 20 5.29 4.99 14.77
N ALA A 21 5.73 5.30 15.99
CA ALA A 21 4.94 5.08 17.20
C ALA A 21 3.60 5.85 17.21
N ALA A 22 3.53 6.97 16.49
CA ALA A 22 2.31 7.78 16.39
C ALA A 22 1.44 7.42 15.18
N VAL A 23 2.04 6.90 14.09
CA VAL A 23 1.34 6.78 12.81
C VAL A 23 1.32 5.36 12.22
N GLY A 24 2.09 4.42 12.79
CA GLY A 24 2.22 3.04 12.32
C GLY A 24 3.06 2.90 11.04
N GLY A 25 3.36 1.65 10.67
CA GLY A 25 4.29 1.32 9.59
C GLY A 25 3.83 1.79 8.22
N LYS A 26 2.57 1.53 7.83
CA LYS A 26 2.06 1.94 6.50
C LYS A 26 2.11 3.45 6.29
N ALA A 27 1.66 4.24 7.28
CA ALA A 27 1.71 5.70 7.20
C ALA A 27 3.16 6.19 7.14
N MET A 28 4.07 5.59 7.91
CA MET A 28 5.48 5.94 7.88
C MET A 28 6.12 5.62 6.52
N GLY A 29 5.79 4.47 5.92
CA GLY A 29 6.24 4.12 4.57
C GLY A 29 5.82 5.16 3.53
N LEU A 30 4.54 5.56 3.52
CA LEU A 30 4.02 6.62 2.63
C LEU A 30 4.69 7.97 2.90
N ALA A 31 4.87 8.35 4.16
CA ALA A 31 5.51 9.60 4.55
C ALA A 31 6.97 9.68 4.06
N ARG A 32 7.72 8.57 4.12
CA ARG A 32 9.08 8.47 3.56
C ARG A 32 9.08 8.60 2.04
N LEU A 33 8.16 7.95 1.33
CA LEU A 33 8.05 8.10 -0.13
C LEU A 33 7.79 9.56 -0.53
N VAL A 34 6.91 10.26 0.18
CA VAL A 34 6.64 11.70 -0.05
C VAL A 34 7.87 12.56 0.22
N ALA A 35 8.61 12.27 1.30
CA ALA A 35 9.84 12.99 1.62
C ALA A 35 10.93 12.83 0.54
N LEU A 36 10.93 11.69 -0.18
CA LEU A 36 11.80 11.44 -1.34
C LEU A 36 11.27 12.08 -2.65
N GLY A 37 10.11 12.75 -2.63
CA GLY A 37 9.49 13.33 -3.83
C GLY A 37 8.86 12.29 -4.76
N LEU A 38 8.65 11.06 -4.30
CA LEU A 38 8.08 9.97 -5.08
C LEU A 38 6.55 10.13 -5.23
N PRO A 39 5.95 9.61 -6.32
CA PRO A 39 4.53 9.85 -6.65
C PRO A 39 3.61 9.02 -5.74
N VAL A 40 3.10 9.62 -4.69
CA VAL A 40 2.12 9.04 -3.75
C VAL A 40 0.77 9.73 -3.93
N PRO A 41 -0.37 9.01 -3.97
CA PRO A 41 -1.69 9.63 -3.95
C PRO A 41 -1.89 10.45 -2.67
N ALA A 42 -2.63 11.55 -2.76
CA ALA A 42 -2.95 12.39 -1.61
C ALA A 42 -3.54 11.56 -0.45
N ALA A 43 -3.05 11.78 0.75
CA ALA A 43 -3.46 11.07 1.93
C ALA A 43 -3.33 11.91 3.20
N VAL A 44 -4.08 11.52 4.22
CA VAL A 44 -4.02 12.03 5.59
C VAL A 44 -3.94 10.86 6.55
N VAL A 45 -3.34 11.08 7.70
CA VAL A 45 -3.18 10.08 8.76
C VAL A 45 -3.95 10.50 10.00
N LEU A 46 -4.81 9.63 10.48
CA LEU A 46 -5.40 9.71 11.81
C LEU A 46 -4.43 8.98 12.77
N PRO A 47 -3.71 9.69 13.66
CA PRO A 47 -2.68 9.07 14.48
C PRO A 47 -3.27 8.16 15.56
N VAL A 48 -2.40 7.37 16.17
CA VAL A 48 -2.77 6.52 17.33
C VAL A 48 -3.47 7.36 18.40
N GLY A 49 -4.59 6.87 18.88
CA GLY A 49 -5.38 7.58 19.90
C GLY A 49 -6.30 8.68 19.36
N TRP A 50 -6.39 8.86 18.03
CA TRP A 50 -7.35 9.80 17.44
C TRP A 50 -8.79 9.49 17.88
N ARG A 51 -9.60 10.56 18.17
CA ARG A 51 -10.97 10.46 18.71
C ARG A 51 -11.94 11.45 18.06
N GLY A 52 -11.58 12.04 16.92
CA GLY A 52 -12.44 12.99 16.22
C GLY A 52 -13.74 12.36 15.71
N GLY A 53 -14.75 13.20 15.48
CA GLY A 53 -16.04 12.83 14.90
C GLY A 53 -16.10 13.05 13.38
N ASP A 54 -17.33 12.99 12.82
CA ASP A 54 -17.56 13.12 11.37
C ASP A 54 -17.13 14.49 10.83
N SER A 55 -17.30 15.56 11.61
CA SER A 55 -16.82 16.91 11.25
C SER A 55 -15.31 16.98 11.13
N ASP A 56 -14.58 16.30 12.03
CA ASP A 56 -13.13 16.26 12.02
C ASP A 56 -12.62 15.43 10.86
N LEU A 57 -13.33 14.31 10.52
CA LEU A 57 -13.03 13.50 9.34
C LEU A 57 -13.24 14.29 8.05
N ALA A 58 -14.34 15.04 7.94
CA ALA A 58 -14.62 15.88 6.78
C ALA A 58 -13.53 16.95 6.58
N ALA A 59 -13.12 17.61 7.67
CA ALA A 59 -12.03 18.58 7.65
C ALA A 59 -10.67 17.93 7.31
N ALA A 60 -10.39 16.75 7.86
CA ALA A 60 -9.13 16.03 7.62
C ALA A 60 -8.92 15.68 6.14
N VAL A 61 -9.98 15.35 5.41
CA VAL A 61 -9.90 14.99 3.98
C VAL A 61 -10.13 16.15 3.03
N GLU A 62 -10.21 17.38 3.54
CA GLU A 62 -10.35 18.56 2.69
C GLU A 62 -9.20 18.61 1.66
N GLY A 63 -9.54 18.78 0.37
CA GLY A 63 -8.59 18.74 -0.72
C GLY A 63 -8.21 17.35 -1.23
N ILE A 64 -8.64 16.26 -0.57
CA ILE A 64 -8.47 14.89 -1.07
C ILE A 64 -9.75 14.46 -1.80
N ARG A 65 -9.61 14.11 -3.07
CA ARG A 65 -10.76 13.69 -3.90
C ARG A 65 -11.19 12.25 -3.57
N PRO A 66 -12.50 11.98 -3.42
CA PRO A 66 -12.99 10.61 -3.36
C PRO A 66 -12.82 9.89 -4.72
N PRO A 67 -12.95 8.55 -4.78
CA PRO A 67 -13.16 7.67 -3.64
C PRO A 67 -11.92 7.58 -2.75
N PHE A 68 -12.11 7.14 -1.51
CA PHE A 68 -11.03 6.93 -0.55
C PHE A 68 -10.77 5.44 -0.33
N ALA A 69 -9.51 5.10 -0.08
CA ALA A 69 -9.08 3.87 0.56
C ALA A 69 -8.73 4.20 2.03
N VAL A 70 -9.41 3.54 2.96
CA VAL A 70 -9.18 3.67 4.41
C VAL A 70 -8.41 2.43 4.86
N ARG A 71 -7.21 2.64 5.39
CA ARG A 71 -6.24 1.57 5.64
C ARG A 71 -5.76 1.62 7.08
N SER A 72 -5.79 0.49 7.79
CA SER A 72 -5.15 0.37 9.09
C SER A 72 -3.63 0.49 8.97
N SER A 73 -3.01 1.14 9.95
CA SER A 73 -1.56 1.33 10.07
C SER A 73 -1.14 1.01 11.51
N ALA A 74 -0.72 -0.23 11.74
CA ALA A 74 -0.32 -0.68 13.06
C ALA A 74 1.11 -0.29 13.38
N VAL A 75 1.40 -0.02 14.65
CA VAL A 75 2.76 0.18 15.13
C VAL A 75 3.48 -1.17 15.14
N GLY A 76 4.67 -1.21 14.51
CA GLY A 76 5.49 -2.44 14.43
C GLY A 76 5.01 -3.46 13.39
N GLU A 77 4.05 -3.12 12.53
CA GLU A 77 3.52 -3.99 11.47
C GLU A 77 4.61 -4.47 10.49
N ASP A 78 5.57 -3.62 10.21
CA ASP A 78 6.70 -3.88 9.29
C ASP A 78 8.00 -4.22 10.03
N SER A 79 7.93 -4.48 11.35
CA SER A 79 9.13 -4.82 12.13
C SER A 79 9.62 -6.25 11.85
N SER A 80 10.94 -6.41 11.93
CA SER A 80 11.69 -7.62 11.59
C SER A 80 11.07 -8.90 12.20
N GLY A 81 10.68 -9.84 11.35
CA GLY A 81 10.34 -11.21 11.73
C GLY A 81 8.88 -11.61 11.63
N ARG A 82 7.95 -10.72 11.32
CA ARG A 82 6.53 -11.05 11.12
C ARG A 82 5.97 -10.31 9.93
N SER A 83 5.78 -11.00 8.82
CA SER A 83 4.97 -10.46 7.71
C SER A 83 3.50 -10.49 8.13
N ALA A 84 2.97 -9.35 8.55
CA ALA A 84 1.55 -9.18 8.84
C ALA A 84 0.72 -8.91 7.56
N ALA A 85 1.21 -9.36 6.41
CA ALA A 85 0.53 -9.18 5.12
C ALA A 85 -0.87 -9.81 5.17
N GLY A 86 -1.91 -8.99 4.98
CA GLY A 86 -3.29 -9.43 4.96
C GLY A 86 -4.00 -9.56 6.32
N GLN A 87 -3.32 -9.28 7.44
CA GLN A 87 -3.92 -9.35 8.79
C GLN A 87 -4.75 -8.10 9.15
N PHE A 88 -4.48 -6.98 8.50
CA PHE A 88 -5.12 -5.69 8.79
C PHE A 88 -6.04 -5.24 7.67
N GLU A 89 -7.15 -4.62 8.04
CA GLU A 89 -8.22 -4.30 7.10
C GLU A 89 -7.92 -3.05 6.24
N THR A 90 -8.33 -3.13 4.97
CA THR A 90 -8.45 -2.00 4.06
C THR A 90 -9.90 -1.90 3.60
N VAL A 91 -10.51 -0.73 3.75
CA VAL A 91 -11.85 -0.43 3.24
C VAL A 91 -11.70 0.43 2.00
N SER A 92 -11.90 -0.19 0.83
CA SER A 92 -11.79 0.45 -0.47
C SER A 92 -13.14 0.99 -0.97
N GLY A 93 -13.14 2.00 -1.85
CA GLY A 93 -14.34 2.52 -2.51
C GLY A 93 -15.22 3.40 -1.64
N VAL A 94 -14.70 4.02 -0.60
CA VAL A 94 -15.43 4.98 0.25
C VAL A 94 -15.67 6.27 -0.55
N ARG A 95 -16.93 6.59 -0.82
CA ARG A 95 -17.30 7.63 -1.80
C ARG A 95 -17.66 8.97 -1.20
N THR A 96 -18.10 8.98 0.05
CA THR A 96 -18.55 10.20 0.73
C THR A 96 -17.84 10.36 2.07
N THR A 97 -17.78 11.57 2.59
CA THR A 97 -17.24 11.84 3.92
C THR A 97 -18.07 11.20 5.03
N ALA A 98 -19.38 11.05 4.81
CA ALA A 98 -20.26 10.35 5.74
C ALA A 98 -19.93 8.85 5.90
N ASP A 99 -19.34 8.22 4.87
CA ASP A 99 -18.94 6.80 4.92
C ASP A 99 -17.58 6.60 5.58
N LEU A 100 -16.83 7.67 5.90
CA LEU A 100 -15.49 7.57 6.50
C LEU A 100 -15.56 7.05 7.94
N GLY A 101 -16.49 7.52 8.76
CA GLY A 101 -16.62 7.10 10.16
C GLY A 101 -16.75 5.58 10.32
N PRO A 102 -17.71 4.93 9.63
CA PRO A 102 -17.80 3.47 9.59
C PRO A 102 -16.53 2.77 9.09
N ALA A 103 -15.89 3.29 8.03
CA ALA A 103 -14.67 2.71 7.47
C ALA A 103 -13.49 2.79 8.45
N VAL A 104 -13.30 3.93 9.12
CA VAL A 104 -12.29 4.13 10.17
C VAL A 104 -12.52 3.18 11.33
N THR A 105 -13.78 3.05 11.78
CA THR A 105 -14.15 2.13 12.87
C THR A 105 -13.79 0.69 12.53
N ARG A 106 -14.04 0.24 11.29
CA ARG A 106 -13.67 -1.10 10.83
C ARG A 106 -12.15 -1.30 10.84
N CYS A 107 -11.38 -0.33 10.33
CA CYS A 107 -9.92 -0.39 10.37
C CYS A 107 -9.39 -0.48 11.80
N LEU A 108 -9.91 0.32 12.72
CA LEU A 108 -9.52 0.28 14.12
C LEU A 108 -9.91 -1.05 14.81
N ALA A 109 -11.07 -1.61 14.48
CA ALA A 109 -11.54 -2.90 15.02
C ALA A 109 -10.66 -4.07 14.54
N SER A 110 -10.01 -3.96 13.38
CA SER A 110 -9.11 -5.00 12.86
C SER A 110 -7.89 -5.26 13.76
N ALA A 111 -7.51 -4.29 14.59
CA ALA A 111 -6.47 -4.47 15.60
C ALA A 111 -6.81 -5.57 16.62
N GLY A 112 -8.11 -5.74 16.91
CA GLY A 112 -8.59 -6.78 17.84
C GLY A 112 -8.61 -8.18 17.24
N SER A 113 -8.82 -8.32 15.92
CA SER A 113 -8.84 -9.61 15.23
C SER A 113 -7.42 -10.17 15.01
N ALA A 114 -6.46 -9.31 14.68
CA ALA A 114 -5.05 -9.68 14.58
C ALA A 114 -4.46 -10.15 15.93
N ARG A 115 -5.06 -9.71 17.04
CA ARG A 115 -4.70 -10.10 18.41
C ARG A 115 -5.10 -11.54 18.76
N ALA A 116 -6.19 -12.03 18.21
CA ALA A 116 -6.65 -13.40 18.48
C ALA A 116 -5.69 -14.45 17.91
N GLU A 117 -4.90 -14.09 16.91
CA GLU A 117 -3.93 -14.97 16.26
C GLU A 117 -2.48 -14.77 16.76
N SER A 118 -2.17 -13.63 17.39
CA SER A 118 -0.84 -13.39 17.97
C SER A 118 -0.86 -13.57 19.49
N TYR A 119 -0.14 -14.54 19.99
CA TYR A 119 0.06 -14.88 21.41
C TYR A 119 0.77 -13.80 22.24
N VAL A 120 0.64 -12.52 21.94
CA VAL A 120 1.24 -11.42 22.68
C VAL A 120 0.15 -10.48 23.18
N GLY A 121 -0.04 -10.46 24.48
CA GLY A 121 -1.14 -9.92 25.28
C GLY A 121 -1.52 -8.46 25.19
N GLU A 122 -1.09 -7.66 24.21
CA GLU A 122 -1.49 -6.25 24.06
C GLU A 122 -1.93 -5.93 22.64
N THR A 123 -2.98 -5.10 22.49
CA THR A 123 -3.47 -4.61 21.20
C THR A 123 -2.42 -3.68 20.61
N ALA A 124 -1.91 -3.99 19.42
CA ALA A 124 -0.98 -3.08 18.74
C ALA A 124 -1.64 -1.70 18.56
N PRO A 125 -0.97 -0.60 18.96
CA PRO A 125 -1.50 0.73 18.71
C PRO A 125 -1.76 0.92 17.21
N MET A 126 -2.95 1.45 16.86
CA MET A 126 -3.43 1.54 15.50
C MET A 126 -3.68 2.99 15.10
N ALA A 127 -3.06 3.41 14.02
CA ALA A 127 -3.40 4.59 13.26
C ALA A 127 -4.20 4.22 12.01
N VAL A 128 -4.77 5.20 11.32
CA VAL A 128 -5.52 4.98 10.08
C VAL A 128 -5.04 5.94 9.01
N VAL A 129 -4.78 5.42 7.81
CA VAL A 129 -4.50 6.22 6.62
C VAL A 129 -5.78 6.36 5.80
N ILE A 130 -6.15 7.58 5.45
CA ILE A 130 -7.21 7.87 4.48
C ILE A 130 -6.52 8.41 3.23
N GLN A 131 -6.54 7.65 2.14
CA GLN A 131 -5.82 7.95 0.91
C GLN A 131 -6.79 8.06 -0.27
N HIS A 132 -6.53 8.98 -1.22
CA HIS A 132 -7.22 8.96 -2.49
C HIS A 132 -7.06 7.60 -3.17
N GLN A 133 -8.17 6.93 -3.46
CA GLN A 133 -8.14 5.65 -4.16
C GLN A 133 -8.03 5.88 -5.67
N VAL A 134 -6.87 5.55 -6.19
CA VAL A 134 -6.56 5.68 -7.62
C VAL A 134 -7.40 4.71 -8.44
N ALA A 135 -7.93 5.17 -9.59
CA ALA A 135 -8.64 4.33 -10.55
C ALA A 135 -7.64 3.44 -11.33
N ALA A 136 -7.12 2.43 -10.66
CA ALA A 136 -6.07 1.58 -11.20
C ALA A 136 -6.54 0.74 -12.40
N GLY A 137 -5.97 1.00 -13.56
CA GLY A 137 -6.11 0.13 -14.74
C GLY A 137 -5.20 -1.08 -14.70
N ARG A 138 -4.08 -0.95 -14.00
CA ARG A 138 -3.05 -1.97 -13.76
C ARG A 138 -2.38 -1.67 -12.43
N SER A 139 -1.98 -2.70 -11.71
CA SER A 139 -1.31 -2.56 -10.43
C SER A 139 -0.40 -3.74 -10.16
N GLY A 140 0.41 -3.64 -9.13
CA GLY A 140 1.33 -4.69 -8.80
C GLY A 140 2.11 -4.45 -7.52
N VAL A 141 3.04 -5.36 -7.29
CA VAL A 141 4.07 -5.27 -6.26
C VAL A 141 5.44 -5.35 -6.93
N ALA A 142 6.41 -4.69 -6.35
CA ALA A 142 7.78 -4.71 -6.85
C ALA A 142 8.77 -4.79 -5.71
N PHE A 143 9.78 -5.65 -5.86
CA PHE A 143 10.78 -5.97 -4.85
C PHE A 143 12.16 -5.55 -5.35
N SER A 144 12.89 -4.77 -4.57
CA SER A 144 14.29 -4.45 -4.89
C SER A 144 15.24 -5.61 -4.62
N LEU A 145 14.81 -6.58 -3.82
CA LEU A 145 15.45 -7.86 -3.54
C LEU A 145 14.43 -8.97 -3.79
N ASP A 146 14.76 -9.95 -4.64
CA ASP A 146 13.88 -11.12 -4.87
C ASP A 146 13.69 -11.89 -3.55
N PRO A 147 12.47 -11.94 -2.99
CA PRO A 147 12.23 -12.51 -1.66
C PRO A 147 12.44 -14.04 -1.61
N VAL A 148 12.49 -14.71 -2.78
CA VAL A 148 12.69 -16.17 -2.87
C VAL A 148 14.15 -16.53 -3.02
N THR A 149 14.88 -15.77 -3.85
CA THR A 149 16.27 -16.09 -4.20
C THR A 149 17.31 -15.25 -3.45
N GLY A 150 16.89 -14.17 -2.79
CA GLY A 150 17.77 -13.22 -2.12
C GLY A 150 18.63 -12.37 -3.09
N ARG A 151 18.33 -12.39 -4.40
CA ARG A 151 19.09 -11.64 -5.41
C ARG A 151 18.60 -10.20 -5.48
N GLY A 152 19.54 -9.25 -5.46
CA GLY A 152 19.28 -7.82 -5.57
C GLY A 152 19.84 -7.17 -6.85
N ASP A 153 20.35 -7.96 -7.80
CA ASP A 153 20.90 -7.49 -9.08
C ASP A 153 19.81 -7.12 -10.12
N GLU A 154 18.57 -7.46 -9.82
CA GLU A 154 17.38 -7.13 -10.62
C GLU A 154 16.23 -6.75 -9.71
N VAL A 155 15.38 -5.82 -10.17
CA VAL A 155 14.08 -5.57 -9.56
C VAL A 155 13.08 -6.59 -10.07
N LEU A 156 12.40 -7.28 -9.17
CA LEU A 156 11.28 -8.16 -9.49
C LEU A 156 9.99 -7.36 -9.44
N VAL A 157 9.26 -7.29 -10.57
CA VAL A 157 7.96 -6.62 -10.65
C VAL A 157 6.88 -7.65 -10.98
N GLU A 158 5.85 -7.73 -10.18
CA GLU A 158 4.66 -8.55 -10.43
C GLU A 158 3.47 -7.64 -10.71
N ALA A 159 2.74 -7.88 -11.82
CA ALA A 159 1.68 -6.98 -12.25
C ALA A 159 0.44 -7.71 -12.77
N VAL A 160 -0.74 -7.14 -12.48
CA VAL A 160 -2.06 -7.59 -12.92
C VAL A 160 -2.87 -6.43 -13.49
N PHE A 161 -3.92 -6.75 -14.24
CA PHE A 161 -4.93 -5.78 -14.66
C PHE A 161 -5.87 -5.46 -13.49
N GLY A 162 -6.23 -4.17 -13.37
CA GLY A 162 -7.10 -3.68 -12.30
C GLY A 162 -6.36 -3.43 -10.98
N HIS A 163 -7.04 -3.65 -9.85
CA HIS A 163 -6.52 -3.42 -8.50
C HIS A 163 -5.65 -4.57 -7.99
N GLY A 164 -4.59 -4.24 -7.25
CA GLY A 164 -3.53 -5.16 -6.81
C GLY A 164 -3.90 -6.10 -5.66
N GLU A 165 -5.00 -5.87 -4.97
CA GLU A 165 -5.49 -6.77 -3.89
C GLU A 165 -5.61 -8.23 -4.36
N GLY A 166 -5.80 -8.47 -5.67
CA GLY A 166 -5.83 -9.81 -6.26
C GLY A 166 -4.50 -10.56 -6.23
N ILE A 167 -3.37 -9.87 -6.17
CA ILE A 167 -2.03 -10.49 -6.06
C ILE A 167 -1.83 -11.00 -4.63
N VAL A 168 -2.07 -10.15 -3.66
CA VAL A 168 -1.86 -10.45 -2.22
C VAL A 168 -2.75 -11.60 -1.75
N GLY A 169 -3.97 -11.72 -2.30
CA GLY A 169 -4.92 -12.80 -1.98
C GLY A 169 -4.74 -14.09 -2.80
N GLY A 170 -3.73 -14.17 -3.69
CA GLY A 170 -3.49 -15.35 -4.54
C GLY A 170 -4.61 -15.64 -5.57
N GLY A 171 -5.49 -14.66 -5.82
CA GLY A 171 -6.65 -14.84 -6.69
C GLY A 171 -6.38 -14.70 -8.19
N VAL A 172 -5.22 -14.16 -8.57
CA VAL A 172 -4.80 -13.95 -9.96
C VAL A 172 -3.28 -14.13 -10.06
N ASP A 173 -2.82 -14.95 -10.99
CA ASP A 173 -1.40 -15.07 -11.29
C ASP A 173 -0.90 -13.81 -12.00
N PRO A 174 0.16 -13.13 -11.50
CA PRO A 174 0.69 -11.93 -12.12
C PRO A 174 1.66 -12.25 -13.26
N ASP A 175 1.80 -11.31 -14.19
CA ASP A 175 3.00 -11.26 -15.03
C ASP A 175 4.20 -10.89 -14.16
N ARG A 176 5.34 -11.56 -14.37
CA ARG A 176 6.60 -11.29 -13.66
C ARG A 176 7.62 -10.69 -14.60
N TYR A 177 8.14 -9.54 -14.20
CA TYR A 177 9.19 -8.81 -14.91
C TYR A 177 10.45 -8.80 -14.05
N ARG A 178 11.59 -9.14 -14.64
CA ARG A 178 12.91 -8.94 -14.04
C ARG A 178 13.60 -7.82 -14.78
N VAL A 179 13.89 -6.75 -14.07
CA VAL A 179 14.44 -5.52 -14.65
C VAL A 179 15.82 -5.27 -14.05
N THR A 180 16.85 -5.28 -14.91
CA THR A 180 18.22 -4.94 -14.51
C THR A 180 18.38 -3.44 -14.36
N ASP A 181 19.40 -2.97 -13.64
CA ASP A 181 19.73 -1.54 -13.51
C ASP A 181 20.07 -0.88 -14.86
N ALA A 182 20.54 -1.68 -15.84
CA ALA A 182 20.74 -1.24 -17.22
C ALA A 182 19.44 -1.12 -18.04
N GLY A 183 18.27 -1.43 -17.46
CA GLY A 183 16.97 -1.36 -18.11
C GLY A 183 16.61 -2.55 -19.00
N ALA A 184 17.38 -3.64 -18.96
CA ALA A 184 16.97 -4.86 -19.66
C ALA A 184 15.81 -5.54 -18.95
N VAL A 185 14.77 -5.93 -19.72
CA VAL A 185 13.53 -6.50 -19.19
C VAL A 185 13.36 -7.94 -19.67
N ARG A 186 13.21 -8.86 -18.72
CA ARG A 186 12.76 -10.24 -18.99
C ARG A 186 11.36 -10.42 -18.41
N VAL A 187 10.44 -10.98 -19.19
CA VAL A 187 9.04 -11.16 -18.76
C VAL A 187 8.62 -12.62 -18.82
N ARG A 188 7.99 -13.09 -17.74
CA ARG A 188 7.19 -14.31 -17.68
C ARG A 188 5.72 -13.93 -17.60
N ARG A 189 4.98 -14.17 -18.67
CA ARG A 189 3.54 -13.87 -18.73
C ARG A 189 2.73 -14.95 -18.04
N ALA A 190 1.64 -14.52 -17.39
CA ALA A 190 0.61 -15.38 -16.85
C ALA A 190 -0.71 -15.23 -17.62
N VAL A 191 -1.62 -16.18 -17.45
CA VAL A 191 -3.01 -16.04 -17.92
C VAL A 191 -3.82 -15.39 -16.81
N LYS A 192 -4.38 -14.22 -17.09
CA LYS A 192 -5.14 -13.39 -16.15
C LYS A 192 -6.62 -13.36 -16.53
N PRO A 193 -7.44 -14.36 -16.10
CA PRO A 193 -8.83 -14.46 -16.53
C PRO A 193 -9.72 -13.35 -16.00
N ILE A 194 -9.33 -12.72 -14.91
CA ILE A 194 -10.09 -11.67 -14.23
C ILE A 194 -9.20 -10.45 -13.90
N ALA A 195 -9.84 -9.32 -13.71
CA ALA A 195 -9.30 -8.13 -13.08
C ALA A 195 -10.17 -7.76 -11.88
N LEU A 196 -9.57 -7.21 -10.82
CA LEU A 196 -10.31 -6.64 -9.70
C LEU A 196 -10.64 -5.18 -9.99
N GLU A 197 -11.87 -4.79 -9.70
CA GLU A 197 -12.33 -3.40 -9.69
C GLU A 197 -12.06 -2.76 -8.30
N PRO A 198 -12.12 -1.43 -8.19
CA PRO A 198 -11.96 -0.73 -6.91
C PRO A 198 -12.91 -1.19 -5.80
N SER A 199 -14.05 -1.74 -6.17
CA SER A 199 -15.07 -2.30 -5.26
C SER A 199 -14.75 -3.71 -4.77
N GLY A 200 -13.62 -4.31 -5.19
CA GLY A 200 -13.32 -5.73 -4.96
C GLY A 200 -14.07 -6.69 -5.91
N ARG A 201 -14.94 -6.17 -6.78
CA ARG A 201 -15.68 -6.99 -7.73
C ARG A 201 -14.74 -7.58 -8.77
N ARG A 202 -14.90 -8.88 -9.04
CA ARG A 202 -14.16 -9.58 -10.09
C ARG A 202 -14.82 -9.33 -11.45
N ARG A 203 -14.08 -8.80 -12.41
CA ARG A 203 -14.50 -8.60 -13.78
C ARG A 203 -13.74 -9.54 -14.71
N LYS A 204 -14.45 -10.37 -15.47
CA LYS A 204 -13.85 -11.26 -16.49
C LYS A 204 -13.18 -10.42 -17.57
N LEU A 205 -11.96 -10.76 -17.94
CA LEU A 205 -11.22 -10.13 -19.04
C LEU A 205 -11.59 -10.80 -20.37
N PRO A 206 -11.66 -10.05 -21.49
CA PRO A 206 -11.75 -10.60 -22.84
C PRO A 206 -10.56 -11.55 -23.12
N ALA A 207 -10.80 -12.59 -23.93
CA ALA A 207 -9.81 -13.65 -24.17
C ALA A 207 -8.45 -13.13 -24.66
N GLU A 208 -8.47 -12.15 -25.58
CA GLU A 208 -7.27 -11.50 -26.11
C GLU A 208 -6.47 -10.75 -25.01
N ARG A 209 -7.13 -10.32 -23.95
CA ARG A 209 -6.50 -9.58 -22.85
C ARG A 209 -5.97 -10.49 -21.75
N GLN A 210 -6.49 -11.71 -21.64
CA GLN A 210 -6.09 -12.64 -20.58
C GLN A 210 -4.60 -13.01 -20.66
N ALA A 211 -4.06 -13.22 -21.86
CA ALA A 211 -2.66 -13.56 -22.11
C ALA A 211 -1.80 -12.33 -22.50
N ALA A 212 -2.40 -11.14 -22.59
CA ALA A 212 -1.66 -9.93 -22.92
C ALA A 212 -0.74 -9.52 -21.76
N ARG A 213 0.38 -8.87 -22.10
CA ARG A 213 1.29 -8.28 -21.10
C ARG A 213 0.57 -7.18 -20.33
N THR A 214 0.75 -7.17 -19.02
CA THR A 214 0.18 -6.14 -18.14
C THR A 214 0.93 -4.82 -18.29
N LEU A 215 2.27 -4.84 -18.32
CA LEU A 215 3.11 -3.67 -18.48
C LEU A 215 3.92 -3.76 -19.78
N ARG A 216 4.18 -2.60 -20.39
CA ARG A 216 5.22 -2.44 -21.42
C ARG A 216 6.61 -2.43 -20.78
N ASP A 217 7.67 -2.57 -21.56
CA ASP A 217 9.04 -2.58 -21.03
C ASP A 217 9.40 -1.23 -20.40
N ASP A 218 9.03 -0.12 -21.03
CA ASP A 218 9.24 1.23 -20.49
C ASP A 218 8.51 1.47 -19.16
N GLU A 219 7.33 0.88 -18.99
CA GLU A 219 6.57 0.95 -17.74
C GLU A 219 7.21 0.09 -16.63
N ALA A 220 7.69 -1.12 -16.96
CA ALA A 220 8.40 -1.96 -16.01
C ALA A 220 9.72 -1.30 -15.54
N VAL A 221 10.45 -0.67 -16.47
CA VAL A 221 11.67 0.10 -16.16
C VAL A 221 11.33 1.31 -15.27
N ALA A 222 10.23 2.04 -15.55
CA ALA A 222 9.81 3.16 -14.72
C ALA A 222 9.49 2.72 -13.28
N VAL A 223 8.81 1.58 -13.09
CA VAL A 223 8.57 1.01 -11.76
C VAL A 223 9.90 0.66 -11.09
N ALA A 224 10.79 -0.06 -11.78
CA ALA A 224 12.06 -0.48 -11.21
C ALA A 224 12.92 0.70 -10.76
N ARG A 225 12.94 1.81 -11.52
CA ARG A 225 13.64 3.03 -11.13
C ARG A 225 13.10 3.60 -9.82
N LEU A 226 11.77 3.75 -9.68
CA LEU A 226 11.19 4.27 -8.43
C LEU A 226 11.44 3.33 -7.25
N VAL A 227 11.47 2.02 -7.47
CA VAL A 227 11.82 1.03 -6.43
C VAL A 227 13.26 1.21 -5.97
N ARG A 228 14.23 1.44 -6.89
CA ARG A 228 15.63 1.72 -6.53
C ARG A 228 15.78 3.06 -5.80
N GLU A 229 15.04 4.08 -6.20
CA GLU A 229 15.01 5.36 -5.49
C GLU A 229 14.45 5.21 -4.07
N ALA A 230 13.38 4.41 -3.90
CA ALA A 230 12.84 4.08 -2.59
C ALA A 230 13.85 3.28 -1.75
N GLU A 231 14.48 2.23 -2.31
CA GLU A 231 15.51 1.42 -1.64
C GLU A 231 16.65 2.29 -1.10
N ALA A 232 17.16 3.20 -1.92
CA ALA A 232 18.21 4.12 -1.50
C ALA A 232 17.76 5.03 -0.34
N GLY A 233 16.53 5.56 -0.40
CA GLY A 233 15.96 6.43 0.63
C GLY A 233 15.58 5.69 1.92
N PHE A 234 15.25 4.40 1.83
CA PHE A 234 14.94 3.56 2.99
C PHE A 234 16.20 2.94 3.63
N GLY A 235 17.34 2.97 2.92
CA GLY A 235 18.61 2.43 3.40
C GLY A 235 18.69 0.91 3.38
N GLY A 236 17.86 0.24 2.55
CA GLY A 236 17.86 -1.21 2.42
C GLY A 236 16.73 -1.70 1.50
N PRO A 237 16.66 -3.03 1.26
CA PRO A 237 15.68 -3.62 0.35
C PRO A 237 14.23 -3.26 0.71
N VAL A 238 13.42 -3.01 -0.32
CA VAL A 238 12.02 -2.61 -0.17
C VAL A 238 11.07 -3.47 -1.01
N ASP A 239 9.84 -3.57 -0.51
CA ASP A 239 8.64 -4.06 -1.15
C ASP A 239 7.71 -2.85 -1.39
N VAL A 240 7.32 -2.63 -2.65
CA VAL A 240 6.55 -1.47 -3.08
C VAL A 240 5.28 -1.91 -3.77
N GLU A 241 4.13 -1.45 -3.28
CA GLU A 241 2.87 -1.55 -4.02
C GLU A 241 2.76 -0.36 -4.98
N PHE A 242 2.35 -0.62 -6.22
CA PHE A 242 2.18 0.42 -7.24
C PHE A 242 0.92 0.24 -8.06
N CYS A 243 0.50 1.31 -8.72
CA CYS A 243 -0.53 1.23 -9.76
C CYS A 243 -0.32 2.25 -10.88
N PHE A 244 -0.97 1.97 -12.01
CA PHE A 244 -1.09 2.89 -13.14
C PHE A 244 -2.54 3.36 -13.30
N GLU A 245 -2.73 4.68 -13.24
CA GLU A 245 -3.93 5.36 -13.70
C GLU A 245 -3.62 5.94 -15.08
N ALA A 246 -4.19 5.34 -16.12
CA ALA A 246 -3.77 5.60 -17.49
C ALA A 246 -2.25 5.41 -17.66
N ALA A 247 -1.50 6.49 -17.91
CA ALA A 247 -0.04 6.47 -18.04
C ALA A 247 0.69 6.91 -16.74
N ARG A 248 -0.04 7.38 -15.73
CA ARG A 248 0.55 7.89 -14.49
C ARG A 248 0.83 6.75 -13.52
N LEU A 249 2.08 6.63 -13.10
CA LEU A 249 2.53 5.69 -12.08
C LEU A 249 2.38 6.31 -10.69
N TRP A 250 1.82 5.53 -9.75
CA TRP A 250 1.65 5.86 -8.36
C TRP A 250 2.24 4.77 -7.47
N LEU A 251 2.88 5.15 -6.37
CA LEU A 251 3.29 4.25 -5.30
C LEU A 251 2.24 4.31 -4.18
N LEU A 252 1.70 3.15 -3.83
CA LEU A 252 0.57 3.03 -2.89
C LEU A 252 1.01 2.63 -1.49
N GLN A 253 2.17 1.98 -1.37
CA GLN A 253 2.78 1.55 -0.11
C GLN A 253 4.25 1.22 -0.37
N CYS A 254 5.09 1.39 0.65
CA CYS A 254 6.47 0.90 0.67
C CYS A 254 6.81 0.42 2.08
N ARG A 255 7.45 -0.74 2.16
CA ARG A 255 7.95 -1.30 3.40
C ARG A 255 9.32 -1.93 3.20
N PRO A 256 10.18 -1.97 4.24
CA PRO A 256 11.41 -2.74 4.19
C PRO A 256 11.11 -4.22 3.94
N VAL A 257 11.91 -4.87 3.09
CA VAL A 257 11.92 -6.33 3.00
C VAL A 257 12.70 -6.83 4.20
N THR A 258 12.01 -7.43 5.16
CA THR A 258 12.67 -8.18 6.23
C THR A 258 13.17 -9.48 5.61
N ALA A 259 14.50 -9.67 5.60
CA ALA A 259 15.12 -10.86 5.04
C ALA A 259 14.43 -12.12 5.62
N MET A 260 13.89 -12.95 4.74
CA MET A 260 13.50 -14.29 5.09
C MET A 260 14.75 -14.96 5.68
N GLY A 261 14.65 -15.44 6.93
CA GLY A 261 15.78 -15.96 7.68
C GLY A 261 16.65 -16.86 6.80
N ALA A 262 17.96 -16.63 6.93
CA ALA A 262 18.95 -17.56 6.39
C ALA A 262 18.65 -18.97 6.94
N PRO A 263 18.83 -20.01 6.12
CA PRO A 263 18.61 -21.39 6.52
C PRO A 263 19.47 -21.80 7.71
#